data_7c595cc3b7989074b76e92a6b33f6848
#
_entry.id   7c595cc3b7989074b76e92a6b33f6848
#
_cell.length_a   1.000
_cell.length_b   1.000
_cell.length_c   1.000
_cell.angle_alpha   90.00
_cell.angle_beta   90.00
_cell.angle_gamma   90.00
#
_symmetry.space_group_name_H-M   'P 1'
#
loop_
_entity.id
_entity.type
_entity.pdbx_description
1 polymer ?
#
loop_
_entity_poly.entity_id
_entity_poly.type
_entity_poly.pdbx_seq_one_letter_code
_entity_poly.pdbx_strand_id
1 'polypeptide(L)'
;MTASDLYLATPILQDGEAFLPDLVRGLAAQPPAALLLRLADAPESRLITQIQKIQPLVQAQDIALMLEDRPALALKTGCDGVHLSTGFAASSVRDVRKSIGDALQLGVAVGASRDAAMRAGEDGADYVCFSAEGAEGTAQDEDEPEDLTALVRWWCLMMELPAVVLAPEPNDVAGFVQAGADFIMPAATFWAHPQDWPGLA
;
A
#
# COMPACT_ATOMS: atom_id res chain seq x y z
N MET A 1 16.20 -13.98 -8.84
CA MET A 1 15.78 -12.85 -7.99
C MET A 1 14.81 -12.06 -8.84
N THR A 2 13.54 -12.02 -8.49
CA THR A 2 12.58 -11.11 -9.11
C THR A 2 12.96 -9.68 -8.71
N ALA A 3 12.93 -8.74 -9.67
CA ALA A 3 13.11 -7.33 -9.35
C ALA A 3 11.91 -6.89 -8.49
N SER A 4 12.13 -6.02 -7.51
CA SER A 4 11.04 -5.43 -6.73
C SER A 4 10.46 -4.27 -7.53
N ASP A 5 9.14 -4.14 -7.53
CA ASP A 5 8.44 -3.03 -8.17
C ASP A 5 8.15 -1.88 -7.19
N LEU A 6 7.92 -0.69 -7.73
CA LEU A 6 7.54 0.48 -6.95
C LEU A 6 6.04 0.51 -6.68
N TYR A 7 5.66 0.74 -5.43
CA TYR A 7 4.28 0.97 -5.02
C TYR A 7 4.19 2.33 -4.31
N LEU A 8 3.64 3.35 -4.94
CA LEU A 8 3.54 4.68 -4.34
C LEU A 8 2.28 4.84 -3.50
N ALA A 9 2.39 5.54 -2.37
CA ALA A 9 1.24 5.99 -1.59
C ALA A 9 1.20 7.52 -1.57
N THR A 10 0.03 8.13 -1.83
CA THR A 10 -0.12 9.57 -1.66
C THR A 10 -0.07 9.95 -0.18
N PRO A 11 0.30 11.19 0.18
CA PRO A 11 -0.09 11.70 1.49
C PRO A 11 -1.62 11.65 1.63
N ILE A 12 -2.15 11.83 2.84
CA ILE A 12 -3.61 11.95 3.03
C ILE A 12 -4.07 13.28 2.43
N LEU A 13 -4.78 13.19 1.29
CA LEU A 13 -5.16 14.35 0.51
C LEU A 13 -6.46 14.99 1.02
N GLN A 14 -6.41 16.26 1.38
CA GLN A 14 -7.59 17.09 1.62
C GLN A 14 -8.23 17.56 0.31
N ASP A 15 -7.38 17.78 -0.70
CA ASP A 15 -7.75 18.21 -2.06
C ASP A 15 -6.86 17.48 -3.07
N GLY A 16 -7.45 16.52 -3.79
CA GLY A 16 -6.74 15.75 -4.82
C GLY A 16 -6.33 16.61 -6.03
N GLU A 17 -7.06 17.69 -6.33
CA GLU A 17 -6.72 18.56 -7.45
C GLU A 17 -5.44 19.37 -7.16
N ALA A 18 -5.28 19.84 -5.94
CA ALA A 18 -4.06 20.53 -5.52
C ALA A 18 -2.81 19.63 -5.59
N PHE A 19 -2.97 18.32 -5.50
CA PHE A 19 -1.89 17.34 -5.55
C PHE A 19 -1.51 16.92 -6.99
N LEU A 20 -2.29 17.21 -7.99
CA LEU A 20 -2.06 16.74 -9.38
C LEU A 20 -0.65 17.09 -9.92
N PRO A 21 -0.09 18.29 -9.70
CA PRO A 21 1.26 18.60 -10.17
C PRO A 21 2.33 17.68 -9.57
N ASP A 22 2.22 17.36 -8.28
CA ASP A 22 3.14 16.47 -7.58
C ASP A 22 2.95 15.02 -8.04
N LEU A 23 1.71 14.59 -8.24
CA LEU A 23 1.39 13.29 -8.79
C LEU A 23 2.05 13.08 -10.16
N VAL A 24 1.81 14.00 -11.12
CA VAL A 24 2.39 13.90 -12.46
C VAL A 24 3.92 13.88 -12.41
N ARG A 25 4.52 14.72 -11.58
CA ARG A 25 5.99 14.74 -11.39
C ARG A 25 6.51 13.41 -10.82
N GLY A 26 5.88 12.87 -9.80
CA GLY A 26 6.28 11.61 -9.17
C GLY A 26 6.17 10.42 -10.11
N LEU A 27 5.02 10.29 -10.81
CA LEU A 27 4.81 9.22 -11.78
C LEU A 27 5.79 9.29 -12.97
N ALA A 28 6.14 10.51 -13.41
CA ALA A 28 7.12 10.68 -14.50
C ALA A 28 8.56 10.41 -14.05
N ALA A 29 8.89 10.64 -12.78
CA ALA A 29 10.22 10.38 -12.24
C ALA A 29 10.49 8.88 -12.08
N GLN A 30 9.54 8.16 -11.52
CA GLN A 30 9.61 6.72 -11.29
C GLN A 30 8.21 6.12 -11.44
N PRO A 31 7.87 5.51 -12.59
CA PRO A 31 6.56 4.90 -12.79
C PRO A 31 6.38 3.68 -11.87
N PRO A 32 5.35 3.68 -11.00
CA PRO A 32 5.08 2.56 -10.10
C PRO A 32 4.19 1.51 -10.77
N ALA A 33 4.18 0.29 -10.24
CA ALA A 33 3.19 -0.73 -10.59
C ALA A 33 1.80 -0.41 -10.01
N ALA A 34 1.76 0.23 -8.83
CA ALA A 34 0.52 0.61 -8.16
C ALA A 34 0.62 1.96 -7.43
N LEU A 35 -0.52 2.63 -7.31
CA LEU A 35 -0.67 3.85 -6.52
C LEU A 35 -1.78 3.67 -5.48
N LEU A 36 -1.46 3.85 -4.20
CA LEU A 36 -2.41 3.94 -3.12
C LEU A 36 -2.90 5.38 -2.98
N LEU A 37 -4.16 5.62 -3.28
CA LEU A 37 -4.82 6.90 -3.10
C LEU A 37 -5.39 6.99 -1.68
N ARG A 38 -4.91 7.96 -0.93
CA ARG A 38 -5.30 8.22 0.45
C ARG A 38 -6.05 9.54 0.52
N LEU A 39 -7.32 9.52 0.89
CA LEU A 39 -8.19 10.69 0.94
C LEU A 39 -8.66 10.97 2.36
N ALA A 40 -8.57 12.21 2.79
CA ALA A 40 -9.19 12.64 4.05
C ALA A 40 -10.71 12.48 4.01
N ASP A 41 -11.33 12.43 5.19
CA ASP A 41 -12.77 12.31 5.28
C ASP A 41 -13.49 13.53 4.68
N ALA A 42 -14.44 13.22 3.80
CA ALA A 42 -15.26 14.20 3.10
C ALA A 42 -16.58 13.56 2.68
N PRO A 43 -17.60 14.35 2.31
CA PRO A 43 -18.82 13.81 1.71
C PRO A 43 -18.52 12.95 0.48
N GLU A 44 -19.25 11.84 0.32
CA GLU A 44 -19.01 10.84 -0.73
C GLU A 44 -18.93 11.46 -2.14
N SER A 45 -19.79 12.41 -2.44
CA SER A 45 -19.78 13.12 -3.73
C SER A 45 -18.45 13.83 -4.00
N ARG A 46 -17.83 14.42 -2.98
CA ARG A 46 -16.52 15.06 -3.08
C ARG A 46 -15.41 14.03 -3.27
N LEU A 47 -15.46 12.91 -2.54
CA LEU A 47 -14.51 11.81 -2.70
C LEU A 47 -14.55 11.24 -4.13
N ILE A 48 -15.75 10.98 -4.65
CA ILE A 48 -15.93 10.53 -6.05
C ILE A 48 -15.30 11.51 -7.02
N THR A 49 -15.56 12.83 -6.85
CA THR A 49 -14.99 13.85 -7.74
C THR A 49 -13.46 13.85 -7.71
N GLN A 50 -12.84 13.69 -6.53
CA GLN A 50 -11.38 13.62 -6.40
C GLN A 50 -10.81 12.37 -7.07
N ILE A 51 -11.44 11.21 -6.88
CA ILE A 51 -11.02 9.95 -7.50
C ILE A 51 -11.10 10.09 -9.03
N GLN A 52 -12.22 10.59 -9.58
CA GLN A 52 -12.41 10.75 -11.01
C GLN A 52 -11.41 11.70 -11.70
N LYS A 53 -10.79 12.61 -10.96
CA LYS A 53 -9.71 13.47 -11.48
C LYS A 53 -8.36 12.77 -11.51
N ILE A 54 -8.08 11.92 -10.56
CA ILE A 54 -6.78 11.22 -10.41
C ILE A 54 -6.76 9.93 -11.25
N GLN A 55 -7.82 9.14 -11.20
CA GLN A 55 -7.92 7.82 -11.82
C GLN A 55 -7.49 7.77 -13.28
N PRO A 56 -7.95 8.64 -14.19
CA PRO A 56 -7.55 8.57 -15.60
C PRO A 56 -6.05 8.82 -15.81
N LEU A 57 -5.41 9.62 -14.96
CA LEU A 57 -3.97 9.92 -15.05
C LEU A 57 -3.11 8.73 -14.64
N VAL A 58 -3.64 7.90 -13.76
CA VAL A 58 -2.97 6.71 -13.21
C VAL A 58 -3.21 5.51 -14.12
N GLN A 59 -4.47 5.14 -14.34
CA GLN A 59 -4.84 3.95 -15.11
C GLN A 59 -4.46 4.04 -16.60
N ALA A 60 -4.37 5.24 -17.20
CA ALA A 60 -3.88 5.39 -18.57
C ALA A 60 -2.38 5.04 -18.76
N GLN A 61 -1.65 4.86 -17.68
CA GLN A 61 -0.25 4.46 -17.65
C GLN A 61 -0.05 3.00 -17.20
N ASP A 62 -1.14 2.20 -17.19
CA ASP A 62 -1.15 0.80 -16.69
C ASP A 62 -0.75 0.68 -15.22
N ILE A 63 -0.94 1.75 -14.43
CA ILE A 63 -0.69 1.78 -12.98
C ILE A 63 -1.98 1.40 -12.26
N ALA A 64 -1.94 0.39 -11.40
CA ALA A 64 -3.09 -0.01 -10.60
C ALA A 64 -3.44 1.07 -9.56
N LEU A 65 -4.71 1.49 -9.51
CA LEU A 65 -5.19 2.47 -8.52
C LEU A 65 -5.86 1.76 -7.36
N MET A 66 -5.20 1.78 -6.20
CA MET A 66 -5.72 1.26 -4.94
C MET A 66 -6.32 2.39 -4.12
N LEU A 67 -7.44 2.14 -3.44
CA LEU A 67 -8.10 3.12 -2.57
C LEU A 67 -8.00 2.71 -1.10
N GLU A 68 -7.52 3.59 -0.23
CA GLU A 68 -7.38 3.29 1.20
C GLU A 68 -8.74 3.29 1.90
N ASP A 69 -9.02 2.21 2.68
CA ASP A 69 -10.11 2.05 3.67
C ASP A 69 -11.54 2.30 3.17
N ARG A 70 -11.78 2.27 1.86
CA ARG A 70 -13.08 2.62 1.27
C ARG A 70 -13.57 1.58 0.25
N PRO A 71 -13.87 0.32 0.67
CA PRO A 71 -14.21 -0.76 -0.27
C PRO A 71 -15.43 -0.46 -1.14
N ALA A 72 -16.51 0.07 -0.56
CA ALA A 72 -17.71 0.40 -1.32
C ALA A 72 -17.47 1.50 -2.38
N LEU A 73 -16.59 2.45 -2.05
CA LEU A 73 -16.24 3.55 -2.94
C LEU A 73 -15.33 3.08 -4.07
N ALA A 74 -14.38 2.18 -3.80
CA ALA A 74 -13.53 1.57 -4.81
C ALA A 74 -14.35 0.82 -5.86
N LEU A 75 -15.31 0.01 -5.44
CA LEU A 75 -16.27 -0.66 -6.34
C LEU A 75 -17.05 0.35 -7.20
N LYS A 76 -17.57 1.40 -6.56
CA LYS A 76 -18.40 2.40 -7.21
C LYS A 76 -17.66 3.23 -8.26
N THR A 77 -16.39 3.51 -8.03
CA THR A 77 -15.57 4.37 -8.90
C THR A 77 -14.72 3.60 -9.90
N GLY A 78 -14.63 2.27 -9.79
CA GLY A 78 -13.81 1.45 -10.69
C GLY A 78 -12.31 1.56 -10.42
N CYS A 79 -11.92 1.73 -9.15
CA CYS A 79 -10.54 1.51 -8.74
C CYS A 79 -10.16 0.03 -8.92
N ASP A 80 -8.87 -0.27 -9.04
CA ASP A 80 -8.38 -1.63 -9.25
C ASP A 80 -8.36 -2.45 -7.96
N GLY A 81 -8.39 -1.78 -6.80
CA GLY A 81 -8.43 -2.47 -5.53
C GLY A 81 -8.62 -1.58 -4.31
N VAL A 82 -8.55 -2.22 -3.16
CA VAL A 82 -8.66 -1.63 -1.83
C VAL A 82 -7.43 -1.99 -1.03
N HIS A 83 -6.93 -1.04 -0.27
CA HIS A 83 -5.89 -1.27 0.73
C HIS A 83 -6.44 -0.93 2.12
N LEU A 84 -6.41 -1.90 3.02
CA LEU A 84 -6.83 -1.69 4.41
C LEU A 84 -5.63 -1.26 5.25
N SER A 85 -5.73 -0.10 5.87
CA SER A 85 -4.72 0.40 6.80
C SER A 85 -4.72 -0.40 8.11
N THR A 86 -3.68 -0.27 8.92
CA THR A 86 -3.62 -0.86 10.27
C THR A 86 -4.72 -0.32 11.19
N GLY A 87 -5.25 0.87 10.89
CA GLY A 87 -6.34 1.51 11.62
C GLY A 87 -7.74 1.14 11.13
N PHE A 88 -7.87 0.32 10.07
CA PHE A 88 -9.18 -0.06 9.56
C PHE A 88 -9.94 -0.95 10.54
N ALA A 89 -11.09 -0.49 11.01
CA ALA A 89 -11.90 -1.17 12.00
C ALA A 89 -13.40 -1.30 11.62
N ALA A 90 -13.77 -0.88 10.40
CA ALA A 90 -15.17 -0.86 9.99
C ALA A 90 -15.76 -2.27 9.79
N SER A 91 -14.92 -3.23 9.37
CA SER A 91 -15.30 -4.65 9.19
C SER A 91 -14.05 -5.53 9.16
N SER A 92 -14.23 -6.86 9.18
CA SER A 92 -13.11 -7.80 9.03
C SER A 92 -12.59 -7.85 7.59
N VAL A 93 -11.32 -8.27 7.40
CA VAL A 93 -10.72 -8.51 6.07
C VAL A 93 -11.61 -9.46 5.25
N ARG A 94 -12.08 -10.54 5.86
CA ARG A 94 -12.97 -11.53 5.24
C ARG A 94 -14.30 -10.93 4.78
N ASP A 95 -14.88 -9.99 5.52
CA ASP A 95 -16.13 -9.35 5.12
C ASP A 95 -15.91 -8.33 4.02
N VAL A 96 -14.77 -7.62 4.02
CA VAL A 96 -14.36 -6.77 2.91
C VAL A 96 -14.21 -7.61 1.64
N ARG A 97 -13.46 -8.74 1.70
CA ARG A 97 -13.29 -9.66 0.55
C ARG A 97 -14.64 -10.11 -0.01
N LYS A 98 -15.57 -10.53 0.86
CA LYS A 98 -16.93 -10.91 0.42
C LYS A 98 -17.67 -9.76 -0.27
N SER A 99 -17.46 -8.52 0.19
CA SER A 99 -18.16 -7.36 -0.35
C SER A 99 -17.63 -6.89 -1.70
N ILE A 100 -16.30 -6.98 -1.92
CA ILE A 100 -15.65 -6.55 -3.17
C ILE A 100 -15.53 -7.68 -4.19
N GLY A 101 -15.72 -8.95 -3.79
CA GLY A 101 -15.56 -10.12 -4.65
C GLY A 101 -14.12 -10.33 -5.10
N ASP A 102 -13.93 -11.11 -6.17
CA ASP A 102 -12.60 -11.44 -6.71
C ASP A 102 -12.14 -10.47 -7.81
N ALA A 103 -12.97 -9.47 -8.13
CA ALA A 103 -12.68 -8.52 -9.21
C ALA A 103 -11.70 -7.40 -8.79
N LEU A 104 -11.66 -7.06 -7.50
CA LEU A 104 -10.78 -6.05 -6.93
C LEU A 104 -9.66 -6.69 -6.11
N GLN A 105 -8.47 -6.12 -6.23
CA GLN A 105 -7.34 -6.49 -5.36
C GLN A 105 -7.60 -6.03 -3.92
N LEU A 106 -7.23 -6.84 -2.94
CA LEU A 106 -7.32 -6.52 -1.52
C LEU A 106 -5.94 -6.57 -0.87
N GLY A 107 -5.42 -5.41 -0.51
CA GLY A 107 -4.21 -5.29 0.29
C GLY A 107 -4.51 -5.07 1.76
N VAL A 108 -3.65 -5.54 2.64
CA VAL A 108 -3.81 -5.37 4.09
C VAL A 108 -2.49 -4.93 4.72
N ALA A 109 -2.50 -3.78 5.39
CA ALA A 109 -1.38 -3.33 6.21
C ALA A 109 -1.35 -4.14 7.51
N VAL A 110 -0.21 -4.74 7.81
CA VAL A 110 -0.04 -5.69 8.92
C VAL A 110 1.01 -5.25 9.96
N GLY A 111 1.59 -4.04 9.74
CA GLY A 111 2.70 -3.57 10.59
C GLY A 111 3.89 -4.53 10.55
N ALA A 112 4.52 -4.76 11.69
CA ALA A 112 5.61 -5.74 11.84
C ALA A 112 5.11 -7.03 12.53
N SER A 113 3.92 -7.52 12.14
CA SER A 113 3.29 -8.69 12.78
C SER A 113 3.15 -9.86 11.83
N ARG A 114 3.85 -10.96 12.13
CA ARG A 114 3.77 -12.24 11.43
C ARG A 114 2.35 -12.83 11.49
N ASP A 115 1.77 -12.80 12.67
CA ASP A 115 0.44 -13.35 12.93
C ASP A 115 -0.65 -12.54 12.20
N ALA A 116 -0.56 -11.20 12.17
CA ALA A 116 -1.47 -10.36 11.39
C ALA A 116 -1.35 -10.65 9.88
N ALA A 117 -0.14 -10.86 9.36
CA ALA A 117 0.10 -11.18 7.97
C ALA A 117 -0.51 -12.55 7.59
N MET A 118 -0.32 -13.57 8.41
CA MET A 118 -0.91 -14.90 8.19
C MET A 118 -2.43 -14.83 8.20
N ARG A 119 -3.03 -14.16 9.18
CA ARG A 119 -4.51 -13.98 9.23
C ARG A 119 -5.03 -13.21 8.03
N ALA A 120 -4.35 -12.16 7.59
CA ALA A 120 -4.75 -11.42 6.40
C ALA A 120 -4.83 -12.32 5.16
N GLY A 121 -3.83 -13.19 4.96
CA GLY A 121 -3.83 -14.18 3.88
C GLY A 121 -4.97 -15.18 4.00
N GLU A 122 -5.20 -15.75 5.19
CA GLU A 122 -6.31 -16.67 5.45
C GLU A 122 -7.69 -16.04 5.24
N ASP A 123 -7.80 -14.74 5.45
CA ASP A 123 -9.04 -13.98 5.28
C ASP A 123 -9.23 -13.44 3.84
N GLY A 124 -8.29 -13.73 2.94
CA GLY A 124 -8.43 -13.49 1.51
C GLY A 124 -7.78 -12.21 0.99
N ALA A 125 -6.72 -11.72 1.66
CA ALA A 125 -5.86 -10.67 1.09
C ALA A 125 -5.14 -11.19 -0.15
N ASP A 126 -4.91 -10.30 -1.14
CA ASP A 126 -4.09 -10.57 -2.33
C ASP A 126 -2.63 -10.16 -2.12
N TYR A 127 -2.36 -9.29 -1.16
CA TYR A 127 -1.02 -8.94 -0.71
C TYR A 127 -1.06 -8.38 0.72
N VAL A 128 0.08 -8.42 1.39
CA VAL A 128 0.28 -7.80 2.71
C VAL A 128 1.26 -6.65 2.62
N CYS A 129 1.08 -5.63 3.47
CA CYS A 129 1.99 -4.50 3.55
C CYS A 129 2.62 -4.43 4.94
N PHE A 130 3.93 -4.63 4.98
CA PHE A 130 4.74 -4.55 6.19
C PHE A 130 5.25 -3.13 6.43
N SER A 131 5.29 -2.71 7.68
CA SER A 131 5.87 -1.44 8.11
C SER A 131 6.37 -1.52 9.54
N ALA A 132 7.33 -0.68 9.88
CA ALA A 132 7.76 -0.52 11.28
C ALA A 132 6.72 0.24 12.12
N GLU A 133 5.81 0.98 11.48
CA GLU A 133 4.73 1.72 12.14
C GLU A 133 3.56 0.79 12.45
N GLY A 134 2.92 0.99 13.60
CA GLY A 134 1.69 0.25 13.97
C GLY A 134 1.92 -0.96 14.91
N ALA A 135 3.10 -1.16 15.43
CA ALA A 135 3.35 -2.13 16.51
C ALA A 135 2.78 -1.69 17.88
N GLU A 136 2.17 -0.50 17.94
CA GLU A 136 1.49 -0.01 19.14
C GLU A 136 0.08 -0.60 19.27
N GLY A 137 -0.05 -1.82 19.82
CA GLY A 137 -1.39 -2.34 20.12
C GLY A 137 -1.51 -3.81 20.47
N THR A 138 -0.50 -4.61 20.28
CA THR A 138 -0.48 -6.00 20.79
C THR A 138 0.70 -6.23 21.71
N ALA A 139 0.71 -5.48 22.80
CA ALA A 139 1.57 -5.79 23.94
C ALA A 139 1.06 -7.08 24.58
N GLN A 140 1.61 -8.21 24.20
CA GLN A 140 1.62 -9.45 24.98
C GLN A 140 2.57 -10.53 24.46
N ASP A 141 3.47 -10.25 23.52
CA ASP A 141 4.63 -11.12 23.34
C ASP A 141 5.88 -10.34 23.76
N GLU A 142 6.53 -10.80 24.84
CA GLU A 142 7.76 -10.25 25.41
C GLU A 142 9.01 -10.54 24.54
N ASP A 143 8.81 -10.86 23.27
CA ASP A 143 9.89 -11.01 22.30
C ASP A 143 10.26 -9.64 21.74
N GLU A 144 11.55 -9.36 21.68
CA GLU A 144 12.12 -8.15 21.07
C GLU A 144 11.46 -7.89 19.70
N PRO A 145 11.19 -6.61 19.34
CA PRO A 145 10.57 -6.29 18.05
C PRO A 145 11.38 -6.96 16.93
N GLU A 146 10.73 -7.87 16.20
CA GLU A 146 11.37 -8.61 15.12
C GLU A 146 11.90 -7.61 14.10
N ASP A 147 13.16 -7.72 13.70
CA ASP A 147 13.72 -6.88 12.64
C ASP A 147 12.85 -7.00 11.39
N LEU A 148 12.28 -5.88 10.95
CA LEU A 148 11.37 -5.84 9.80
C LEU A 148 11.98 -6.53 8.56
N THR A 149 13.29 -6.37 8.33
CA THR A 149 13.99 -7.01 7.22
C THR A 149 14.02 -8.54 7.38
N ALA A 150 14.21 -9.03 8.60
CA ALA A 150 14.18 -10.46 8.90
C ALA A 150 12.77 -11.03 8.71
N LEU A 151 11.74 -10.32 9.16
CA LEU A 151 10.34 -10.69 8.98
C LEU A 151 9.96 -10.76 7.49
N VAL A 152 10.29 -9.74 6.70
CA VAL A 152 10.05 -9.71 5.25
C VAL A 152 10.75 -10.87 4.55
N ARG A 153 12.02 -11.11 4.88
CA ARG A 153 12.78 -12.24 4.31
C ARG A 153 12.11 -13.58 4.62
N TRP A 154 11.70 -13.78 5.86
CA TRP A 154 10.98 -14.99 6.25
C TRP A 154 9.69 -15.13 5.46
N TRP A 155 8.89 -14.05 5.34
CA TRP A 155 7.64 -14.06 4.59
C TRP A 155 7.85 -14.46 3.13
N CYS A 156 8.74 -13.78 2.43
CA CYS A 156 9.01 -14.02 1.01
C CYS A 156 9.63 -15.40 0.71
N LEU A 157 10.23 -16.05 1.71
CA LEU A 157 10.73 -17.41 1.58
C LEU A 157 9.67 -18.48 1.86
N MET A 158 8.70 -18.19 2.71
CA MET A 158 7.75 -19.18 3.23
C MET A 158 6.36 -19.06 2.65
N MET A 159 5.99 -17.88 2.14
CA MET A 159 4.65 -17.56 1.66
C MET A 159 4.68 -17.18 0.19
N GLU A 160 3.59 -17.52 -0.52
CA GLU A 160 3.41 -17.14 -1.93
C GLU A 160 2.71 -15.79 -2.08
N LEU A 161 2.10 -15.28 -1.00
CA LEU A 161 1.36 -14.03 -1.00
C LEU A 161 2.33 -12.84 -1.08
N PRO A 162 2.20 -11.95 -2.08
CA PRO A 162 3.12 -10.84 -2.29
C PRO A 162 3.27 -9.92 -1.08
N ALA A 163 4.48 -9.42 -0.87
CA ALA A 163 4.84 -8.48 0.18
C ALA A 163 5.14 -7.08 -0.37
N VAL A 164 4.38 -6.10 0.09
CA VAL A 164 4.73 -4.69 0.01
C VAL A 164 5.46 -4.30 1.29
N VAL A 165 6.52 -3.51 1.21
CA VAL A 165 7.24 -3.02 2.40
C VAL A 165 7.37 -1.51 2.36
N LEU A 166 6.88 -0.85 3.42
CA LEU A 166 7.08 0.58 3.61
C LEU A 166 8.55 0.85 3.97
N ALA A 167 9.26 1.55 3.10
CA ALA A 167 10.62 2.03 3.34
C ALA A 167 10.57 3.45 3.90
N PRO A 168 10.97 3.68 5.16
CA PRO A 168 10.98 5.02 5.74
C PRO A 168 12.02 5.93 5.11
N GLU A 169 13.17 5.38 4.68
CA GLU A 169 14.28 6.13 4.12
C GLU A 169 14.81 5.46 2.83
N PRO A 170 15.40 6.22 1.89
CA PRO A 170 15.97 5.66 0.66
C PRO A 170 17.03 4.56 0.90
N ASN A 171 17.77 4.64 2.00
CA ASN A 171 18.82 3.68 2.35
C ASN A 171 18.27 2.31 2.76
N ASP A 172 17.00 2.22 3.17
CA ASP A 172 16.38 0.97 3.61
C ASP A 172 15.98 0.09 2.42
N VAL A 173 15.76 0.71 1.26
CA VAL A 173 15.28 0.04 0.04
C VAL A 173 16.13 -1.17 -0.33
N ALA A 174 17.46 -1.03 -0.32
CA ALA A 174 18.37 -2.11 -0.70
C ALA A 174 18.22 -3.34 0.22
N GLY A 175 17.99 -3.13 1.51
CA GLY A 175 17.77 -4.19 2.49
C GLY A 175 16.50 -4.98 2.22
N PHE A 176 15.40 -4.29 1.91
CA PHE A 176 14.11 -4.93 1.61
C PHE A 176 14.11 -5.64 0.26
N VAL A 177 14.74 -5.07 -0.76
CA VAL A 177 14.96 -5.75 -2.06
C VAL A 177 15.76 -7.05 -1.86
N GLN A 178 16.84 -7.02 -1.06
CA GLN A 178 17.62 -8.21 -0.74
C GLN A 178 16.86 -9.24 0.12
N ALA A 179 15.90 -8.77 0.91
CA ALA A 179 14.99 -9.62 1.68
C ALA A 179 13.98 -10.35 0.77
N GLY A 180 13.76 -9.87 -0.45
CA GLY A 180 12.88 -10.47 -1.45
C GLY A 180 11.50 -9.81 -1.53
N ALA A 181 11.31 -8.59 -1.00
CA ALA A 181 10.06 -7.86 -1.11
C ALA A 181 9.63 -7.72 -2.59
N ASP A 182 8.36 -8.00 -2.89
CA ASP A 182 7.82 -7.87 -4.24
C ASP A 182 7.63 -6.40 -4.62
N PHE A 183 7.25 -5.58 -3.64
CA PHE A 183 7.04 -4.14 -3.83
C PHE A 183 7.68 -3.34 -2.71
N ILE A 184 8.24 -2.19 -3.09
CA ILE A 184 8.74 -1.19 -2.13
C ILE A 184 7.80 0.02 -2.16
N MET A 185 7.34 0.43 -0.99
CA MET A 185 6.53 1.63 -0.80
C MET A 185 7.38 2.70 -0.11
N PRO A 186 7.88 3.72 -0.84
CA PRO A 186 8.58 4.84 -0.24
C PRO A 186 7.69 5.64 0.71
N ALA A 187 8.29 6.19 1.77
CA ALA A 187 7.60 7.14 2.63
C ALA A 187 7.16 8.40 1.87
N ALA A 188 6.32 9.23 2.49
CA ALA A 188 5.74 10.43 1.86
C ALA A 188 6.78 11.46 1.41
N THR A 189 8.01 11.41 1.91
CA THR A 189 9.16 12.21 1.46
C THR A 189 9.48 12.03 -0.01
N PHE A 190 9.10 10.89 -0.63
CA PHE A 190 9.20 10.64 -2.06
C PHE A 190 8.60 11.77 -2.90
N TRP A 191 7.44 12.29 -2.54
CA TRP A 191 6.75 13.30 -3.33
C TRP A 191 7.48 14.65 -3.41
N ALA A 192 8.27 14.96 -2.40
CA ALA A 192 9.11 16.16 -2.42
C ALA A 192 10.39 15.97 -3.23
N HIS A 193 10.99 14.77 -3.11
CA HIS A 193 12.33 14.47 -3.66
C HIS A 193 12.38 13.07 -4.28
N PRO A 194 11.64 12.80 -5.38
CA PRO A 194 11.60 11.46 -5.99
C PRO A 194 12.95 10.98 -6.51
N GLN A 195 13.85 11.92 -6.88
CA GLN A 195 15.20 11.61 -7.35
C GLN A 195 16.15 11.07 -6.26
N ASP A 196 15.82 11.25 -4.98
CA ASP A 196 16.64 10.77 -3.86
C ASP A 196 16.38 9.29 -3.56
N TRP A 197 15.31 8.73 -4.12
CA TRP A 197 14.94 7.33 -3.97
C TRP A 197 15.58 6.49 -5.09
N PRO A 198 16.14 5.31 -4.76
CA PRO A 198 16.75 4.44 -5.77
C PRO A 198 15.69 3.98 -6.77
N GLY A 199 16.05 3.96 -8.05
CA GLY A 199 15.20 3.38 -9.08
C GLY A 199 15.07 1.87 -8.87
N LEU A 200 13.84 1.37 -8.89
CA LEU A 200 13.52 -0.05 -8.91
C LEU A 200 13.26 -0.43 -10.37
N ALA A 201 14.14 -1.24 -10.96
CA ALA A 201 14.04 -1.73 -12.35
C ALA A 201 14.29 -3.22 -12.38
#